data_64ef226552a43cd9a6f3dc7325725edd
#
_entry.id   64ef226552a43cd9a6f3dc7325725edd
#
_cell.length_a   1.000
_cell.length_b   1.000
_cell.length_c   1.000
_cell.angle_alpha   90.00
_cell.angle_beta   90.00
_cell.angle_gamma   90.00
#
_symmetry.space_group_name_H-M   'P 1'
#
loop_
_entity.id
_entity.type
_entity.pdbx_description
1 polymer ?
#
loop_
_entity_poly.entity_id
_entity_poly.type
_entity_poly.pdbx_seq_one_letter_code
_entity_poly.pdbx_strand_id
1 'polypeptide(L)'
;MMPSAKLLNSGIFKGLSLLLPLTLAGAIASPTYPQASPPRTLSVRSDIQEADSKTGIVTARGNVQINYPARQIQATAAQAQYFSRERRIILSGDVYVLQQGNSLRGETITYLIDEGRFIALPDKPGQVESVYLVAPEQDAAAQNSVGSQRPPAAPR
;
A
#
# COMPACT_ATOMS: atom_id res chain seq x y z
N MET A 1 -44.41 -28.00 26.60
CA MET A 1 -45.34 -27.25 27.45
C MET A 1 -45.39 -25.80 26.90
N MET A 2 -46.34 -25.52 26.05
CA MET A 2 -46.90 -24.19 25.81
C MET A 2 -47.95 -23.93 26.90
N PRO A 3 -48.28 -22.66 27.21
CA PRO A 3 -49.17 -21.82 26.47
C PRO A 3 -48.80 -20.31 26.69
N SER A 4 -49.35 -19.29 26.15
CA SER A 4 -50.54 -18.95 25.41
C SER A 4 -50.53 -17.43 25.17
N ALA A 5 -51.12 -17.07 24.06
CA ALA A 5 -51.42 -15.74 23.59
C ALA A 5 -52.23 -14.87 24.57
N LYS A 6 -52.15 -13.52 24.40
CA LYS A 6 -53.29 -12.66 24.52
C LYS A 6 -53.20 -11.43 23.57
N LEU A 7 -54.19 -11.44 22.70
CA LEU A 7 -54.71 -10.33 21.88
C LEU A 7 -55.46 -9.31 22.74
N LEU A 8 -55.67 -8.17 22.17
CA LEU A 8 -56.61 -7.08 22.31
C LEU A 8 -55.90 -5.77 22.74
N ASN A 9 -56.08 -4.63 22.07
CA ASN A 9 -57.35 -4.02 21.81
C ASN A 9 -57.26 -2.89 20.73
N SER A 10 -58.29 -2.81 19.99
CA SER A 10 -58.72 -1.78 19.06
C SER A 10 -58.86 -0.38 19.70
N GLY A 11 -58.44 0.63 19.00
CA GLY A 11 -58.72 2.02 19.33
C GLY A 11 -58.70 2.90 18.10
N ILE A 12 -59.91 3.06 17.51
CA ILE A 12 -60.21 3.96 16.39
C ILE A 12 -60.18 5.39 16.92
N PHE A 13 -59.31 6.26 16.37
CA PHE A 13 -59.53 7.71 16.41
C PHE A 13 -59.39 8.29 15.01
N LYS A 14 -60.57 8.69 14.47
CA LYS A 14 -60.70 9.60 13.37
C LYS A 14 -60.27 11.01 13.83
N GLY A 15 -59.25 11.56 13.19
CA GLY A 15 -58.84 12.97 13.38
C GLY A 15 -58.25 13.46 12.06
N LEU A 16 -59.09 14.12 11.29
CA LEU A 16 -58.76 14.90 10.10
C LEU A 16 -57.90 16.10 10.51
N SER A 17 -56.66 16.20 10.05
CA SER A 17 -55.92 17.48 10.14
C SER A 17 -54.86 17.58 9.04
N LEU A 18 -55.20 18.47 8.15
CA LEU A 18 -54.45 19.41 7.32
C LEU A 18 -52.98 19.12 6.99
N LEU A 19 -52.76 18.80 5.72
CA LEU A 19 -51.49 18.69 5.02
C LEU A 19 -50.70 20.00 5.02
N LEU A 20 -49.45 19.90 5.52
CA LEU A 20 -48.40 20.84 5.15
C LEU A 20 -47.19 20.04 4.68
N PRO A 21 -46.74 20.10 3.41
CA PRO A 21 -45.53 19.39 2.97
C PRO A 21 -44.32 20.23 3.36
N LEU A 22 -43.68 19.86 4.47
CA LEU A 22 -42.33 20.33 4.81
C LEU A 22 -41.34 19.54 4.00
N THR A 23 -40.89 20.10 2.86
CA THR A 23 -39.79 19.55 2.06
C THR A 23 -38.48 19.69 2.83
N LEU A 24 -38.13 18.67 3.61
CA LEU A 24 -36.83 18.54 4.23
C LEU A 24 -35.86 18.10 3.14
N ALA A 25 -35.10 19.06 2.55
CA ALA A 25 -33.96 18.77 1.70
C ALA A 25 -32.85 18.09 2.55
N GLY A 26 -32.88 16.77 2.62
CA GLY A 26 -31.84 15.96 3.27
C GLY A 26 -30.58 16.06 2.46
N ALA A 27 -29.56 16.78 2.95
CA ALA A 27 -28.23 16.70 2.46
C ALA A 27 -27.72 15.25 2.68
N ILE A 28 -27.57 14.48 1.60
CA ILE A 28 -26.96 13.16 1.63
C ILE A 28 -25.46 13.38 1.83
N ALA A 29 -25.03 13.43 3.09
CA ALA A 29 -23.62 13.36 3.42
C ALA A 29 -23.11 11.98 2.99
N SER A 30 -22.33 11.91 1.91
CA SER A 30 -21.65 10.68 1.51
C SER A 30 -20.72 10.24 2.64
N PRO A 31 -20.77 8.98 3.09
CA PRO A 31 -19.86 8.49 4.11
C PRO A 31 -18.43 8.56 3.55
N THR A 32 -17.61 9.41 4.13
CA THR A 32 -16.18 9.45 3.86
C THR A 32 -15.56 8.26 4.59
N TYR A 33 -15.26 7.18 3.85
CA TYR A 33 -14.50 6.06 4.40
C TYR A 33 -13.06 6.54 4.62
N PRO A 34 -12.51 6.38 5.84
CA PRO A 34 -11.10 6.66 6.07
C PRO A 34 -10.28 5.72 5.18
N GLN A 35 -9.48 6.29 4.27
CA GLN A 35 -8.50 5.49 3.51
C GLN A 35 -7.51 4.92 4.53
N ALA A 36 -7.59 3.61 4.76
CA ALA A 36 -6.63 2.91 5.56
C ALA A 36 -5.25 3.04 4.90
N SER A 37 -4.30 3.65 5.59
CA SER A 37 -2.91 3.66 5.13
C SER A 37 -2.44 2.22 4.93
N PRO A 38 -1.65 1.92 3.88
CA PRO A 38 -1.16 0.57 3.64
C PRO A 38 -0.44 0.04 4.89
N PRO A 39 -0.67 -1.22 5.27
CA PRO A 39 -0.09 -1.77 6.48
C PRO A 39 1.43 -1.71 6.43
N ARG A 40 2.05 -1.18 7.47
CA ARG A 40 3.52 -1.11 7.61
C ARG A 40 4.16 -2.47 7.91
N THR A 41 3.40 -3.53 7.73
CA THR A 41 3.80 -4.89 8.05
C THR A 41 4.62 -5.48 6.92
N LEU A 42 5.79 -6.04 7.26
CA LEU A 42 6.58 -6.90 6.41
C LEU A 42 6.02 -8.33 6.53
N SER A 43 5.59 -8.90 5.42
CA SER A 43 5.12 -10.29 5.36
C SER A 43 6.17 -11.17 4.71
N VAL A 44 6.47 -12.31 5.31
CA VAL A 44 7.41 -13.33 4.79
C VAL A 44 6.68 -14.66 4.73
N ARG A 45 6.76 -15.33 3.58
CA ARG A 45 6.31 -16.71 3.36
C ARG A 45 7.49 -17.55 2.90
N SER A 46 7.57 -18.78 3.37
CA SER A 46 8.61 -19.74 3.01
C SER A 46 8.20 -21.15 3.44
N ASP A 47 8.92 -22.17 2.98
CA ASP A 47 8.67 -23.54 3.38
C ASP A 47 9.10 -23.77 4.84
N ILE A 48 10.19 -23.13 5.27
CA ILE A 48 10.73 -23.25 6.63
C ILE A 48 11.02 -21.86 7.17
N GLN A 49 10.61 -21.59 8.41
CA GLN A 49 10.93 -20.36 9.13
C GLN A 49 11.47 -20.70 10.53
N GLU A 50 12.56 -20.04 10.89
CA GLU A 50 13.21 -20.13 12.19
C GLU A 50 13.40 -18.72 12.75
N ALA A 51 13.00 -18.49 14.00
CA ALA A 51 13.16 -17.21 14.66
C ALA A 51 13.94 -17.41 15.97
N ASP A 52 15.08 -16.74 16.09
CA ASP A 52 15.88 -16.70 17.30
C ASP A 52 15.68 -15.36 18.02
N SER A 53 14.97 -15.40 19.13
CA SER A 53 14.68 -14.21 19.94
C SER A 53 15.90 -13.65 20.66
N LYS A 54 16.95 -14.48 20.91
CA LYS A 54 18.17 -14.04 21.58
C LYS A 54 19.03 -13.19 20.65
N THR A 55 19.18 -13.61 19.42
CA THR A 55 19.95 -12.87 18.38
C THR A 55 19.08 -11.83 17.66
N GLY A 56 17.78 -12.01 17.63
CA GLY A 56 16.85 -11.21 16.89
C GLY A 56 16.90 -11.49 15.38
N ILE A 57 17.34 -12.69 15.00
CA ILE A 57 17.43 -13.10 13.58
C ILE A 57 16.26 -14.02 13.26
N VAL A 58 15.58 -13.73 12.15
CA VAL A 58 14.59 -14.61 11.53
C VAL A 58 15.16 -15.12 10.22
N THR A 59 15.21 -16.43 10.07
CA THR A 59 15.67 -17.10 8.84
C THR A 59 14.50 -17.80 8.17
N ALA A 60 14.31 -17.53 6.89
CA ALA A 60 13.31 -18.18 6.03
C ALA A 60 14.06 -18.93 4.91
N ARG A 61 13.63 -20.15 4.60
CA ARG A 61 14.24 -21.00 3.57
C ARG A 61 13.20 -21.70 2.72
N GLY A 62 13.50 -21.88 1.45
CA GLY A 62 12.64 -22.52 0.46
C GLY A 62 11.49 -21.63 0.01
N ASN A 63 11.39 -21.34 -1.29
CA ASN A 63 10.32 -20.58 -1.92
C ASN A 63 9.97 -19.27 -1.18
N VAL A 64 10.99 -18.53 -0.77
CA VAL A 64 10.80 -17.33 0.03
C VAL A 64 10.09 -16.26 -0.79
N GLN A 65 9.02 -15.71 -0.24
CA GLN A 65 8.28 -14.58 -0.78
C GLN A 65 8.16 -13.51 0.29
N ILE A 66 8.56 -12.30 -0.05
CA ILE A 66 8.48 -11.12 0.81
C ILE A 66 7.53 -10.11 0.20
N ASN A 67 6.64 -9.56 1.02
CA ASN A 67 5.78 -8.46 0.65
C ASN A 67 5.83 -7.35 1.72
N TYR A 68 6.23 -6.15 1.30
CA TYR A 68 6.28 -4.96 2.15
C TYR A 68 5.47 -3.82 1.50
N PRO A 69 4.14 -3.80 1.71
CA PRO A 69 3.23 -2.88 1.02
C PRO A 69 3.54 -1.40 1.26
N ALA A 70 3.98 -1.05 2.47
CA ALA A 70 4.30 0.35 2.81
C ALA A 70 5.45 0.93 1.98
N ARG A 71 6.30 0.11 1.39
CA ARG A 71 7.40 0.49 0.50
C ARG A 71 7.19 0.01 -0.94
N GLN A 72 6.05 -0.65 -1.21
CA GLN A 72 5.73 -1.26 -2.50
C GLN A 72 6.84 -2.22 -2.96
N ILE A 73 7.38 -3.00 -2.01
CA ILE A 73 8.44 -3.98 -2.27
C ILE A 73 7.83 -5.38 -2.28
N GLN A 74 8.13 -6.13 -3.32
CA GLN A 74 7.92 -7.57 -3.42
C GLN A 74 9.27 -8.23 -3.75
N ALA A 75 9.58 -9.36 -3.13
CA ALA A 75 10.80 -10.08 -3.42
C ALA A 75 10.61 -11.58 -3.35
N THR A 76 11.40 -12.30 -4.15
CA THR A 76 11.54 -13.77 -4.11
C THR A 76 13.00 -14.15 -3.96
N ALA A 77 13.27 -15.26 -3.27
CA ALA A 77 14.62 -15.78 -3.03
C ALA A 77 14.56 -17.24 -2.61
N ALA A 78 15.69 -17.95 -2.64
CA ALA A 78 15.80 -19.27 -2.02
C ALA A 78 15.88 -19.15 -0.49
N GLN A 79 16.52 -18.12 0.03
CA GLN A 79 16.66 -17.86 1.47
C GLN A 79 16.56 -16.37 1.78
N ALA A 80 16.01 -16.05 2.96
CA ALA A 80 16.02 -14.71 3.53
C ALA A 80 16.42 -14.75 5.00
N GLN A 81 17.19 -13.74 5.42
CA GLN A 81 17.51 -13.49 6.82
C GLN A 81 17.14 -12.05 7.19
N TYR A 82 16.28 -11.91 8.19
CA TYR A 82 15.93 -10.60 8.75
C TYR A 82 16.67 -10.39 10.07
N PHE A 83 17.51 -9.37 10.12
CA PHE A 83 18.26 -8.92 11.28
C PHE A 83 17.49 -7.77 11.94
N SER A 84 16.72 -8.07 12.96
CA SER A 84 15.81 -7.09 13.56
C SER A 84 16.54 -5.92 14.22
N ARG A 85 17.68 -6.18 14.87
CA ARG A 85 18.49 -5.15 15.54
C ARG A 85 19.19 -4.22 14.58
N GLU A 86 19.65 -4.77 13.44
CA GLU A 86 20.40 -4.03 12.41
C GLU A 86 19.46 -3.47 11.33
N ARG A 87 18.16 -3.80 11.43
CA ARG A 87 17.10 -3.38 10.52
C ARG A 87 17.47 -3.60 9.05
N ARG A 88 18.00 -4.79 8.77
CA ARG A 88 18.35 -5.21 7.41
C ARG A 88 17.80 -6.60 7.08
N ILE A 89 17.56 -6.81 5.78
CA ILE A 89 17.17 -8.11 5.24
C ILE A 89 18.21 -8.52 4.23
N ILE A 90 18.71 -9.74 4.33
CA ILE A 90 19.61 -10.36 3.35
C ILE A 90 18.81 -11.44 2.63
N LEU A 91 18.75 -11.34 1.32
CA LEU A 91 18.14 -12.31 0.41
C LEU A 91 19.25 -13.01 -0.34
N SER A 92 19.15 -14.32 -0.54
CA SER A 92 20.15 -15.10 -1.29
C SER A 92 19.51 -16.23 -2.09
N GLY A 93 20.11 -16.55 -3.23
CA GLY A 93 19.70 -17.57 -4.18
C GLY A 93 18.61 -17.09 -5.14
N ASP A 94 18.99 -16.78 -6.38
CA ASP A 94 18.13 -16.31 -7.47
C ASP A 94 17.16 -15.21 -7.02
N VAL A 95 17.73 -14.16 -6.45
CA VAL A 95 16.94 -13.09 -5.85
C VAL A 95 16.34 -12.20 -6.92
N TYR A 96 15.02 -11.99 -6.83
CA TYR A 96 14.28 -11.01 -7.62
C TYR A 96 13.56 -10.05 -6.68
N VAL A 97 13.77 -8.75 -6.86
CA VAL A 97 13.09 -7.69 -6.14
C VAL A 97 12.35 -6.79 -7.12
N LEU A 98 11.11 -6.48 -6.81
CA LEU A 98 10.27 -5.51 -7.51
C LEU A 98 9.92 -4.38 -6.53
N GLN A 99 10.22 -3.13 -6.90
CA GLN A 99 9.85 -1.95 -6.13
C GLN A 99 9.33 -0.85 -7.05
N GLN A 100 8.06 -0.44 -6.87
CA GLN A 100 7.45 0.66 -7.62
C GLN A 100 7.61 0.50 -9.16
N GLY A 101 7.52 -0.74 -9.67
CA GLY A 101 7.72 -1.05 -11.08
C GLY A 101 9.19 -1.24 -11.51
N ASN A 102 10.17 -0.85 -10.67
CA ASN A 102 11.57 -1.13 -10.91
C ASN A 102 11.91 -2.55 -10.44
N SER A 103 12.77 -3.25 -11.17
CA SER A 103 13.22 -4.58 -10.78
C SER A 103 14.72 -4.67 -10.60
N LEU A 104 15.15 -5.56 -9.70
CA LEU A 104 16.54 -5.83 -9.40
C LEU A 104 16.73 -7.34 -9.24
N ARG A 105 17.71 -7.92 -9.94
CA ARG A 105 18.11 -9.33 -9.86
C ARG A 105 19.55 -9.45 -9.43
N GLY A 106 19.84 -10.48 -8.64
CA GLY A 106 21.19 -10.81 -8.20
C GLY A 106 21.20 -12.10 -7.37
N GLU A 107 22.37 -12.60 -7.06
CA GLU A 107 22.51 -13.78 -6.20
C GLU A 107 22.27 -13.43 -4.73
N THR A 108 22.79 -12.29 -4.30
CA THR A 108 22.56 -11.79 -2.94
C THR A 108 22.14 -10.33 -3.00
N ILE A 109 21.02 -10.03 -2.37
CA ILE A 109 20.52 -8.65 -2.24
C ILE A 109 20.30 -8.33 -0.77
N THR A 110 20.94 -7.25 -0.30
CA THR A 110 20.74 -6.72 1.04
C THR A 110 19.85 -5.48 0.97
N TYR A 111 18.78 -5.47 1.74
CA TYR A 111 17.90 -4.32 1.90
C TYR A 111 18.12 -3.68 3.27
N LEU A 112 18.57 -2.42 3.29
CA LEU A 112 18.72 -1.59 4.48
C LEU A 112 17.42 -0.84 4.71
N ILE A 113 16.65 -1.26 5.71
CA ILE A 113 15.25 -0.83 5.91
C ILE A 113 15.16 0.66 6.21
N ASP A 114 16.05 1.17 7.06
CA ASP A 114 16.04 2.57 7.49
C ASP A 114 16.48 3.52 6.38
N GLU A 115 17.44 3.08 5.57
CA GLU A 115 17.94 3.84 4.43
C GLU A 115 17.06 3.71 3.18
N GLY A 116 16.22 2.66 3.11
CA GLY A 116 15.45 2.33 1.92
C GLY A 116 16.32 1.91 0.73
N ARG A 117 17.53 1.40 0.98
CA ARG A 117 18.56 1.14 -0.02
C ARG A 117 18.77 -0.35 -0.23
N PHE A 118 18.94 -0.75 -1.50
CA PHE A 118 19.34 -2.08 -1.90
C PHE A 118 20.83 -2.12 -2.26
N ILE A 119 21.50 -3.18 -1.89
CA ILE A 119 22.85 -3.55 -2.31
C ILE A 119 22.76 -4.93 -2.93
N ALA A 120 23.04 -5.05 -4.21
CA ALA A 120 23.00 -6.32 -4.93
C ALA A 120 24.42 -6.79 -5.27
N LEU A 121 24.66 -8.06 -5.08
CA LEU A 121 25.90 -8.74 -5.41
C LEU A 121 25.60 -9.85 -6.41
N PRO A 122 26.42 -10.02 -7.47
CA PRO A 122 26.29 -11.10 -8.43
C PRO A 122 26.77 -12.43 -7.84
N ASP A 123 26.39 -13.53 -8.50
CA ASP A 123 27.11 -14.80 -8.39
C ASP A 123 28.45 -14.73 -9.15
N LYS A 124 29.38 -15.59 -8.81
CA LYS A 124 30.74 -15.59 -9.40
C LYS A 124 30.83 -16.54 -10.62
N PRO A 125 31.22 -16.05 -11.79
CA PRO A 125 31.31 -14.70 -12.33
C PRO A 125 29.98 -14.29 -12.93
N GLY A 126 29.33 -13.31 -12.36
CA GLY A 126 28.00 -12.87 -12.80
C GLY A 126 27.84 -11.35 -12.79
N GLN A 127 26.68 -10.91 -13.20
CA GLN A 127 26.28 -9.51 -13.21
C GLN A 127 24.99 -9.32 -12.42
N VAL A 128 24.80 -8.14 -11.88
CA VAL A 128 23.52 -7.70 -11.33
C VAL A 128 22.71 -7.07 -12.47
N GLU A 129 21.46 -7.43 -12.58
CA GLU A 129 20.53 -6.85 -13.56
C GLU A 129 19.55 -5.91 -12.85
N SER A 130 19.37 -4.72 -13.40
CA SER A 130 18.38 -3.76 -12.91
C SER A 130 17.61 -3.18 -14.08
N VAL A 131 16.28 -3.06 -13.92
CA VAL A 131 15.39 -2.40 -14.88
C VAL A 131 14.69 -1.25 -14.15
N TYR A 132 14.80 -0.05 -14.68
CA TYR A 132 14.18 1.14 -14.11
C TYR A 132 13.14 1.71 -15.06
N LEU A 133 11.98 2.08 -14.52
CA LEU A 133 10.99 2.87 -15.22
C LEU A 133 11.45 4.33 -15.22
N VAL A 134 11.77 4.85 -16.39
CA VAL A 134 12.11 6.26 -16.57
C VAL A 134 10.88 6.99 -17.10
N ALA A 135 10.36 7.97 -16.33
CA ALA A 135 9.26 8.80 -16.82
C ALA A 135 9.73 9.62 -18.03
N PRO A 136 8.96 9.71 -19.14
CA PRO A 136 9.32 10.59 -20.24
C PRO A 136 9.32 12.04 -19.77
N GLU A 137 10.35 12.82 -20.19
CA GLU A 137 10.51 14.25 -19.88
C GLU A 137 9.45 15.11 -20.58
N GLN A 138 8.16 14.91 -20.34
CA GLN A 138 7.11 15.64 -21.07
C GLN A 138 6.56 16.88 -20.36
N ASP A 139 6.94 17.19 -19.13
CA ASP A 139 6.23 18.23 -18.37
C ASP A 139 7.04 19.49 -17.97
N ALA A 140 8.31 19.58 -18.37
CA ALA A 140 9.08 20.82 -18.09
C ALA A 140 8.80 21.94 -19.11
N ALA A 141 8.30 21.64 -20.32
CA ALA A 141 8.04 22.63 -21.37
C ALA A 141 6.65 23.28 -21.30
N ALA A 142 5.68 22.62 -20.64
CA ALA A 142 4.30 23.12 -20.59
C ALA A 142 4.06 24.18 -19.49
N GLN A 143 4.93 24.29 -18.51
CA GLN A 143 4.74 25.25 -17.40
C GLN A 143 5.33 26.64 -17.66
N ASN A 144 6.13 26.82 -18.73
CA ASN A 144 6.70 28.14 -19.06
C ASN A 144 5.89 28.99 -20.05
N SER A 145 4.74 28.50 -20.54
CA SER A 145 3.94 29.22 -21.54
C SER A 145 2.76 30.03 -20.98
N VAL A 146 2.52 30.05 -19.66
CA VAL A 146 1.38 30.74 -19.05
C VAL A 146 1.76 32.12 -18.47
N GLY A 147 3.00 32.57 -18.62
CA GLY A 147 3.52 33.78 -17.98
C GLY A 147 3.62 35.06 -18.85
N SER A 148 3.10 35.11 -20.07
CA SER A 148 3.22 36.32 -20.92
C SER A 148 1.92 36.76 -21.58
N GLN A 149 0.91 37.06 -20.77
CA GLN A 149 -0.18 37.93 -21.25
C GLN A 149 0.07 39.35 -20.73
N ARG A 150 0.66 40.16 -21.60
CA ARG A 150 0.79 41.63 -21.45
C ARG A 150 -0.60 42.24 -21.55
N PRO A 151 -1.05 43.07 -20.59
CA PRO A 151 -2.33 43.76 -20.71
C PRO A 151 -2.32 44.73 -21.91
N PRO A 152 -3.45 44.91 -22.62
CA PRO A 152 -3.56 45.87 -23.70
C PRO A 152 -3.50 47.32 -23.15
N ALA A 153 -2.71 48.16 -23.84
CA ALA A 153 -2.63 49.59 -23.55
C ALA A 153 -3.96 50.30 -23.84
N ALA A 154 -4.42 51.15 -22.89
CA ALA A 154 -5.59 51.99 -23.05
C ALA A 154 -5.36 53.08 -24.13
N PRO A 155 -6.35 53.39 -24.96
CA PRO A 155 -6.27 54.49 -25.90
C PRO A 155 -6.41 55.89 -25.22
N ARG A 156 -5.66 56.86 -25.66
CA ARG A 156 -5.81 58.26 -25.30
C ARG A 156 -6.95 58.88 -26.12
#